data_f175ed190eb1be5ad79887930a693c7b
#
_entry.id   f175ed190eb1be5ad79887930a693c7b
#
_cell.length_a   1.000
_cell.length_b   1.000
_cell.length_c   1.000
_cell.angle_alpha   90.00
_cell.angle_beta   90.00
_cell.angle_gamma   90.00
#
_symmetry.space_group_name_H-M   'P 1'
#
loop_
_entity.id
_entity.type
_entity.pdbx_description
1 polymer ?
#
loop_
_entity_poly.entity_id
_entity_poly.type
_entity_poly.pdbx_seq_one_letter_code
_entity_poly.pdbx_strand_id
1 'polypeptide(L)'
;MSRPRVALTVGDPAGIGPEIARAAWGDSALVEEVDLTVVGPAALRVDDVAWSETEGPRSWDMGRAQASCGAAALAALRRGVELAMNGDVDALVTGPVCKEALHLAGEEVEGQTELLARWAGIDRYEMIGVAGELRVMLLSRHLSLRDALERHGLEYGVK
;
A
#
# COMPACT_ATOMS: atom_id res chain seq x y z
N MET A 1 -20.25 -13.39 -12.31
CA MET A 1 -19.08 -13.55 -11.42
C MET A 1 -19.30 -12.59 -10.24
N SER A 2 -18.91 -12.97 -9.02
CA SER A 2 -18.92 -12.03 -7.89
C SER A 2 -17.90 -10.91 -8.16
N ARG A 3 -18.19 -9.69 -7.71
CA ARG A 3 -17.21 -8.59 -7.79
C ARG A 3 -16.01 -8.93 -6.89
N PRO A 4 -14.78 -8.56 -7.29
CA PRO A 4 -13.62 -8.73 -6.43
C PRO A 4 -13.73 -7.82 -5.20
N ARG A 5 -13.40 -8.37 -4.03
CA ARG A 5 -13.35 -7.63 -2.76
C ARG A 5 -11.99 -6.98 -2.61
N VAL A 6 -11.96 -5.67 -2.44
CA VAL A 6 -10.72 -4.89 -2.41
C VAL A 6 -10.63 -4.08 -1.12
N ALA A 7 -9.52 -4.22 -0.39
CA ALA A 7 -9.17 -3.29 0.69
C ALA A 7 -8.35 -2.14 0.14
N LEU A 8 -8.72 -0.90 0.49
CA LEU A 8 -7.98 0.31 0.15
C LEU A 8 -7.54 1.01 1.45
N THR A 9 -6.23 1.08 1.71
CA THR A 9 -5.76 1.85 2.87
C THR A 9 -5.70 3.34 2.55
N VAL A 10 -6.06 4.19 3.51
CA VAL A 10 -6.02 5.65 3.32
C VAL A 10 -4.59 6.21 3.26
N GLY A 11 -3.57 5.45 3.69
CA GLY A 11 -2.20 5.93 3.75
C GLY A 11 -1.96 6.93 4.90
N ASP A 12 -1.07 7.90 4.68
CA ASP A 12 -0.75 8.94 5.66
C ASP A 12 -1.90 9.95 5.78
N PRO A 13 -2.52 10.11 6.98
CA PRO A 13 -3.57 11.11 7.20
C PRO A 13 -3.18 12.55 6.89
N ALA A 14 -1.90 12.91 7.09
CA ALA A 14 -1.37 14.26 6.84
C ALA A 14 -0.96 14.51 5.38
N GLY A 15 -1.02 13.48 4.53
CA GLY A 15 -0.72 13.53 3.10
C GLY A 15 -1.97 13.57 2.23
N ILE A 16 -1.79 13.23 0.95
CA ILE A 16 -2.86 13.20 -0.07
C ILE A 16 -3.67 11.89 -0.08
N GLY A 17 -3.32 10.95 0.79
CA GLY A 17 -3.96 9.62 0.82
C GLY A 17 -5.47 9.66 1.04
N PRO A 18 -5.98 10.44 2.02
CA PRO A 18 -7.42 10.58 2.25
C PRO A 18 -8.19 11.12 1.05
N GLU A 19 -7.64 12.09 0.31
CA GLU A 19 -8.26 12.62 -0.91
C GLU A 19 -8.30 11.61 -2.03
N ILE A 20 -7.21 10.84 -2.23
CA ILE A 20 -7.15 9.76 -3.21
C ILE A 20 -8.16 8.67 -2.88
N ALA A 21 -8.20 8.24 -1.62
CA ALA A 21 -9.17 7.24 -1.18
C ALA A 21 -10.62 7.74 -1.41
N ARG A 22 -10.90 9.01 -1.09
CA ARG A 22 -12.21 9.63 -1.32
C ARG A 22 -12.57 9.67 -2.80
N ALA A 23 -11.63 10.00 -3.68
CA ALA A 23 -11.84 9.98 -5.11
C ALA A 23 -12.17 8.56 -5.61
N ALA A 24 -11.49 7.54 -5.07
CA ALA A 24 -11.72 6.15 -5.46
C ALA A 24 -13.11 5.65 -5.09
N TRP A 25 -13.59 5.84 -3.85
CA TRP A 25 -14.94 5.39 -3.48
C TRP A 25 -16.06 6.29 -4.05
N GLY A 26 -15.74 7.53 -4.44
CA GLY A 26 -16.67 8.42 -5.13
C GLY A 26 -16.81 8.15 -6.62
N ASP A 27 -15.95 7.31 -7.20
CA ASP A 27 -16.01 6.93 -8.60
C ASP A 27 -17.02 5.78 -8.81
N SER A 28 -18.18 6.10 -9.39
CA SER A 28 -19.25 5.13 -9.63
C SER A 28 -18.81 3.97 -10.51
N ALA A 29 -17.97 4.21 -11.52
CA ALA A 29 -17.48 3.16 -12.41
C ALA A 29 -16.59 2.15 -11.65
N LEU A 30 -15.77 2.64 -10.73
CA LEU A 30 -14.92 1.77 -9.90
C LEU A 30 -15.77 0.95 -8.91
N VAL A 31 -16.70 1.57 -8.19
CA VAL A 31 -17.50 0.86 -7.16
C VAL A 31 -18.55 -0.09 -7.75
N GLU A 32 -18.86 0.04 -9.05
CA GLU A 32 -19.64 -0.97 -9.77
C GLU A 32 -18.85 -2.24 -10.07
N GLU A 33 -17.52 -2.13 -10.21
CA GLU A 33 -16.63 -3.24 -10.56
C GLU A 33 -16.09 -4.00 -9.34
N VAL A 34 -15.96 -3.34 -8.17
CA VAL A 34 -15.37 -3.94 -6.97
C VAL A 34 -16.23 -3.74 -5.74
N ASP A 35 -16.13 -4.67 -4.79
CA ASP A 35 -16.63 -4.51 -3.42
C ASP A 35 -15.52 -3.88 -2.57
N LEU A 36 -15.59 -2.55 -2.40
CA LEU A 36 -14.54 -1.75 -1.77
C LEU A 36 -14.72 -1.67 -0.24
N THR A 37 -13.66 -1.98 0.50
CA THR A 37 -13.53 -1.70 1.94
C THR A 37 -12.39 -0.74 2.17
N VAL A 38 -12.65 0.44 2.71
CA VAL A 38 -11.60 1.40 3.07
C VAL A 38 -11.06 1.08 4.46
N VAL A 39 -9.75 1.18 4.62
CA VAL A 39 -9.04 0.86 5.87
C VAL A 39 -8.32 2.10 6.37
N GLY A 40 -8.66 2.55 7.57
CA GLY A 40 -8.05 3.75 8.12
C GLY A 40 -8.61 4.17 9.48
N PRO A 41 -8.07 5.24 10.08
CA PRO A 41 -8.47 5.71 11.39
C PRO A 41 -9.91 6.26 11.41
N ALA A 42 -10.57 6.10 12.56
CA ALA A 42 -11.94 6.57 12.79
C ALA A 42 -12.19 8.03 12.41
N ALA A 43 -11.18 8.89 12.60
CA ALA A 43 -11.28 10.32 12.28
C ALA A 43 -11.47 10.64 10.79
N LEU A 44 -11.17 9.68 9.91
CA LEU A 44 -11.35 9.78 8.45
C LEU A 44 -12.58 9.03 7.96
N ARG A 45 -13.28 8.30 8.84
CA ARG A 45 -14.41 7.46 8.48
C ARG A 45 -15.51 8.27 7.79
N VAL A 46 -16.11 7.63 6.79
CA VAL A 46 -17.34 8.07 6.12
C VAL A 46 -18.35 6.93 6.12
N ASP A 47 -19.63 7.26 6.07
CA ASP A 47 -20.71 6.27 6.15
C ASP A 47 -21.09 5.67 4.79
N ASP A 48 -20.58 6.24 3.70
CA ASP A 48 -20.98 5.89 2.31
C ASP A 48 -20.25 4.67 1.75
N VAL A 49 -19.23 4.14 2.48
CA VAL A 49 -18.41 3.01 2.05
C VAL A 49 -18.14 2.06 3.22
N ALA A 50 -17.96 0.76 2.94
CA ALA A 50 -17.54 -0.20 3.95
C ALA A 50 -16.19 0.23 4.56
N TRP A 51 -16.09 0.27 5.89
CA TRP A 51 -14.94 0.79 6.61
C TRP A 51 -14.39 -0.21 7.61
N SER A 52 -13.10 -0.52 7.50
CA SER A 52 -12.34 -1.24 8.52
C SER A 52 -11.54 -0.25 9.35
N GLU A 53 -12.00 0.02 10.56
CA GLU A 53 -11.43 1.01 11.46
C GLU A 53 -10.09 0.55 12.04
N THR A 54 -9.15 1.50 12.13
CA THR A 54 -7.85 1.33 12.78
C THR A 54 -7.59 2.44 13.79
N GLU A 55 -6.60 2.23 14.64
CA GLU A 55 -6.10 3.27 15.52
C GLU A 55 -5.49 4.44 14.73
N GLY A 56 -5.56 5.64 15.29
CA GLY A 56 -4.96 6.82 14.69
C GLY A 56 -5.30 8.12 15.45
N PRO A 57 -4.65 9.23 15.07
CA PRO A 57 -4.88 10.51 15.70
C PRO A 57 -6.28 11.05 15.37
N ARG A 58 -6.80 11.89 16.26
CA ARG A 58 -8.06 12.61 16.04
C ARG A 58 -7.87 13.93 15.30
N SER A 59 -6.63 14.45 15.30
CA SER A 59 -6.24 15.68 14.61
C SER A 59 -4.77 15.62 14.24
N TRP A 60 -4.38 16.32 13.19
CA TRP A 60 -3.02 16.41 12.68
C TRP A 60 -2.80 17.70 11.89
N ASP A 61 -1.54 18.04 11.67
CA ASP A 61 -1.14 19.15 10.82
C ASP A 61 -0.94 18.65 9.38
N MET A 62 -1.74 19.15 8.45
CA MET A 62 -1.63 18.77 7.02
C MET A 62 -0.27 19.13 6.45
N GLY A 63 0.28 18.22 5.62
CA GLY A 63 1.54 18.41 4.92
C GLY A 63 2.79 18.34 5.80
N ARG A 64 2.68 17.85 7.04
CA ARG A 64 3.82 17.66 7.95
C ARG A 64 3.97 16.18 8.32
N ALA A 65 5.20 15.70 8.33
CA ALA A 65 5.49 14.37 8.86
C ALA A 65 5.29 14.36 10.37
N GLN A 66 4.49 13.41 10.88
CA GLN A 66 4.16 13.24 12.29
C GLN A 66 4.16 11.77 12.67
N ALA A 67 4.72 11.43 13.82
CA ALA A 67 4.77 10.05 14.31
C ALA A 67 3.37 9.41 14.43
N SER A 68 2.37 10.18 14.87
CA SER A 68 0.98 9.71 15.00
C SER A 68 0.35 9.36 13.65
N CYS A 69 0.66 10.12 12.59
CA CYS A 69 0.20 9.85 11.23
C CYS A 69 0.93 8.65 10.62
N GLY A 70 2.25 8.52 10.88
CA GLY A 70 3.02 7.34 10.51
C GLY A 70 2.48 6.07 11.16
N ALA A 71 2.19 6.12 12.46
CA ALA A 71 1.59 5.00 13.19
C ALA A 71 0.20 4.63 12.63
N ALA A 72 -0.63 5.62 12.28
CA ALA A 72 -1.93 5.37 11.66
C ALA A 72 -1.80 4.71 10.28
N ALA A 73 -0.85 5.17 9.46
CA ALA A 73 -0.57 4.56 8.16
C ALA A 73 -0.10 3.10 8.30
N LEU A 74 0.77 2.81 9.29
CA LEU A 74 1.22 1.44 9.60
C LEU A 74 0.06 0.56 10.08
N ALA A 75 -0.80 1.08 10.96
CA ALA A 75 -1.97 0.36 11.44
C ALA A 75 -2.93 0.00 10.29
N ALA A 76 -3.18 0.94 9.38
CA ALA A 76 -4.02 0.70 8.20
C ALA A 76 -3.41 -0.34 7.25
N LEU A 77 -2.11 -0.25 6.97
CA LEU A 77 -1.40 -1.23 6.15
C LEU A 77 -1.45 -2.63 6.76
N ARG A 78 -1.15 -2.75 8.06
CA ARG A 78 -1.20 -4.03 8.78
C ARG A 78 -2.58 -4.64 8.72
N ARG A 79 -3.62 -3.84 8.99
CA ARG A 79 -5.01 -4.29 8.90
C ARG A 79 -5.38 -4.76 7.50
N GLY A 80 -4.92 -4.06 6.46
CA GLY A 80 -5.10 -4.46 5.06
C GLY A 80 -4.47 -5.82 4.76
N VAL A 81 -3.25 -6.07 5.26
CA VAL A 81 -2.58 -7.38 5.13
C VAL A 81 -3.37 -8.47 5.85
N GLU A 82 -3.84 -8.22 7.08
CA GLU A 82 -4.67 -9.18 7.82
C GLU A 82 -5.93 -9.57 7.05
N LEU A 83 -6.65 -8.59 6.49
CA LEU A 83 -7.85 -8.85 5.67
C LEU A 83 -7.52 -9.73 4.46
N ALA A 84 -6.40 -9.46 3.78
CA ALA A 84 -5.98 -10.24 2.62
C ALA A 84 -5.55 -11.66 3.01
N MET A 85 -4.76 -11.81 4.07
CA MET A 85 -4.28 -13.11 4.54
C MET A 85 -5.40 -14.00 5.09
N ASN A 86 -6.45 -13.41 5.67
CA ASN A 86 -7.63 -14.15 6.12
C ASN A 86 -8.58 -14.52 4.98
N GLY A 87 -8.38 -14.00 3.77
CA GLY A 87 -9.30 -14.16 2.65
C GLY A 87 -10.57 -13.33 2.76
N ASP A 88 -10.58 -12.29 3.61
CA ASP A 88 -11.70 -11.35 3.72
C ASP A 88 -11.78 -10.45 2.49
N VAL A 89 -10.63 -10.18 1.84
CA VAL A 89 -10.51 -9.47 0.57
C VAL A 89 -9.64 -10.24 -0.41
N ASP A 90 -9.83 -9.98 -1.70
CA ASP A 90 -9.12 -10.64 -2.80
C ASP A 90 -7.88 -9.83 -3.24
N ALA A 91 -7.83 -8.54 -2.89
CA ALA A 91 -6.70 -7.66 -3.16
C ALA A 91 -6.56 -6.54 -2.12
N LEU A 92 -5.34 -6.05 -1.96
CA LEU A 92 -4.99 -4.89 -1.14
C LEU A 92 -4.41 -3.79 -2.03
N VAL A 93 -5.03 -2.62 -2.00
CA VAL A 93 -4.53 -1.38 -2.62
C VAL A 93 -4.03 -0.46 -1.51
N THR A 94 -2.81 0.02 -1.62
CA THR A 94 -2.21 0.84 -0.57
C THR A 94 -2.21 2.32 -0.93
N GLY A 95 -2.75 3.16 -0.05
CA GLY A 95 -2.61 4.61 -0.14
C GLY A 95 -1.16 5.06 0.07
N PRO A 96 -0.81 6.28 -0.37
CA PRO A 96 0.55 6.81 -0.22
C PRO A 96 0.92 7.03 1.24
N VAL A 97 2.17 6.72 1.59
CA VAL A 97 2.72 6.90 2.94
C VAL A 97 3.92 7.85 2.91
N CYS A 98 4.10 8.61 3.98
CA CYS A 98 5.27 9.44 4.20
C CYS A 98 6.36 8.63 4.92
N LYS A 99 7.51 8.37 4.27
CA LYS A 99 8.61 7.61 4.88
C LYS A 99 9.12 8.25 6.16
N GLU A 100 9.24 9.58 6.18
CA GLU A 100 9.64 10.33 7.37
C GLU A 100 8.66 10.11 8.54
N ALA A 101 7.36 10.12 8.27
CA ALA A 101 6.34 9.84 9.29
C ALA A 101 6.43 8.39 9.81
N LEU A 102 6.74 7.41 8.93
CA LEU A 102 6.98 6.03 9.34
C LEU A 102 8.21 5.91 10.26
N HIS A 103 9.32 6.58 9.91
CA HIS A 103 10.51 6.62 10.74
C HIS A 103 10.26 7.27 12.09
N LEU A 104 9.51 8.39 12.12
CA LEU A 104 9.11 9.02 13.38
C LEU A 104 8.22 8.11 14.25
N ALA A 105 7.46 7.21 13.63
CA ALA A 105 6.67 6.19 14.31
C ALA A 105 7.51 4.96 14.76
N GLY A 106 8.81 4.96 14.50
CA GLY A 106 9.73 3.88 14.89
C GLY A 106 9.86 2.75 13.88
N GLU A 107 9.36 2.91 12.64
CA GLU A 107 9.44 1.90 11.60
C GLU A 107 10.51 2.27 10.57
N GLU A 108 11.61 1.52 10.57
CA GLU A 108 12.69 1.67 9.59
C GLU A 108 12.49 0.71 8.42
N VAL A 109 12.00 1.22 7.31
CA VAL A 109 11.76 0.42 6.09
C VAL A 109 12.16 1.18 4.82
N GLU A 110 12.57 0.42 3.82
CA GLU A 110 12.87 0.96 2.49
C GLU A 110 11.59 1.39 1.75
N GLY A 111 10.48 0.65 1.95
CA GLY A 111 9.19 0.94 1.34
C GLY A 111 8.05 0.05 1.82
N GLN A 112 6.86 0.27 1.26
CA GLN A 112 5.67 -0.52 1.60
C GLN A 112 5.80 -2.00 1.19
N THR A 113 6.48 -2.29 0.10
CA THR A 113 6.63 -3.65 -0.44
C THR A 113 7.30 -4.59 0.57
N GLU A 114 8.34 -4.10 1.23
CA GLU A 114 9.08 -4.82 2.26
C GLU A 114 8.23 -5.05 3.52
N LEU A 115 7.43 -4.05 3.90
CA LEU A 115 6.46 -4.17 5.01
C LEU A 115 5.41 -5.24 4.70
N LEU A 116 4.81 -5.19 3.53
CA LEU A 116 3.77 -6.13 3.10
C LEU A 116 4.30 -7.56 3.09
N ALA A 117 5.49 -7.79 2.51
CA ALA A 117 6.12 -9.11 2.46
C ALA A 117 6.41 -9.65 3.87
N ARG A 118 7.00 -8.81 4.74
CA ARG A 118 7.32 -9.17 6.13
C ARG A 118 6.06 -9.57 6.92
N TRP A 119 4.98 -8.81 6.81
CA TRP A 119 3.74 -9.10 7.55
C TRP A 119 2.94 -10.25 6.95
N ALA A 120 3.06 -10.49 5.64
CA ALA A 120 2.50 -11.67 4.99
C ALA A 120 3.33 -12.95 5.22
N GLY A 121 4.54 -12.84 5.82
CA GLY A 121 5.42 -13.98 6.08
C GLY A 121 5.98 -14.61 4.80
N ILE A 122 6.18 -13.80 3.74
CA ILE A 122 6.71 -14.26 2.45
C ILE A 122 8.10 -13.68 2.19
N ASP A 123 9.04 -14.58 1.81
CA ASP A 123 10.42 -14.21 1.50
C ASP A 123 10.64 -13.92 0.01
N ARG A 124 9.75 -14.42 -0.84
CA ARG A 124 9.86 -14.28 -2.31
C ARG A 124 8.66 -13.54 -2.87
N TYR A 125 8.89 -12.35 -3.37
CA TYR A 125 7.89 -11.46 -3.95
C TYR A 125 8.50 -10.63 -5.07
N GLU A 126 7.69 -10.26 -6.04
CA GLU A 126 8.13 -9.52 -7.22
C GLU A 126 7.23 -8.31 -7.49
N MET A 127 7.79 -7.33 -8.18
CA MET A 127 7.05 -6.16 -8.64
C MET A 127 6.77 -6.30 -10.15
N ILE A 128 5.51 -6.12 -10.52
CA ILE A 128 5.08 -6.13 -11.91
C ILE A 128 4.55 -4.74 -12.26
N GLY A 129 5.18 -4.09 -13.23
CA GLY A 129 4.65 -2.88 -13.87
C GLY A 129 3.62 -3.28 -14.94
N VAL A 130 2.48 -2.61 -14.95
CA VAL A 130 1.40 -2.83 -15.90
C VAL A 130 1.07 -1.54 -16.63
N ALA A 131 1.13 -1.55 -17.97
CA ALA A 131 0.77 -0.40 -18.80
C ALA A 131 0.02 -0.90 -20.05
N GLY A 132 -1.30 -0.83 -20.03
CA GLY A 132 -2.15 -1.44 -21.05
C GLY A 132 -1.91 -2.95 -21.13
N GLU A 133 -1.47 -3.44 -22.27
CA GLU A 133 -1.13 -4.87 -22.46
C GLU A 133 0.29 -5.24 -22.02
N LEU A 134 1.15 -4.23 -21.80
CA LEU A 134 2.53 -4.46 -21.37
C LEU A 134 2.57 -4.90 -19.91
N ARG A 135 3.35 -5.95 -19.63
CA ARG A 135 3.67 -6.44 -18.30
C ARG A 135 5.18 -6.51 -18.17
N VAL A 136 5.72 -5.81 -17.16
CA VAL A 136 7.16 -5.76 -16.90
C VAL A 136 7.43 -6.26 -15.50
N MET A 137 8.16 -7.35 -15.38
CA MET A 137 8.65 -7.84 -14.10
C MET A 137 10.11 -7.41 -13.92
N LEU A 138 10.42 -6.87 -12.73
CA LEU A 138 11.78 -6.46 -12.40
C LEU A 138 12.61 -7.69 -11.99
N LEU A 139 13.75 -7.89 -12.65
CA LEU A 139 14.69 -8.97 -12.30
C LEU A 139 15.41 -8.68 -10.97
N SER A 140 15.65 -7.42 -10.67
CA SER A 140 16.28 -6.98 -9.42
C SER A 140 15.74 -5.61 -8.99
N ARG A 141 15.87 -5.30 -7.70
CA ARG A 141 15.47 -4.03 -7.08
C ARG A 141 16.63 -3.50 -6.25
N HIS A 142 16.81 -2.18 -6.26
CA HIS A 142 17.80 -1.47 -5.42
C HIS A 142 19.25 -1.98 -5.56
N LEU A 143 19.60 -2.55 -6.71
CA LEU A 143 20.96 -2.98 -7.05
C LEU A 143 21.55 -2.10 -8.14
N SER A 144 22.85 -1.90 -8.10
CA SER A 144 23.57 -1.35 -9.24
C SER A 144 23.49 -2.35 -10.40
N LEU A 145 23.62 -1.87 -11.65
CA LEU A 145 23.64 -2.76 -12.81
C LEU A 145 24.74 -3.83 -12.69
N ARG A 146 25.90 -3.48 -12.16
CA ARG A 146 27.02 -4.41 -11.91
C ARG A 146 26.62 -5.52 -10.96
N ASP A 147 26.07 -5.18 -9.81
CA ASP A 147 25.68 -6.14 -8.78
C ASP A 147 24.50 -7.02 -9.26
N ALA A 148 23.59 -6.46 -10.06
CA ALA A 148 22.51 -7.21 -10.66
C ALA A 148 23.01 -8.28 -11.65
N LEU A 149 24.00 -7.93 -12.49
CA LEU A 149 24.61 -8.87 -13.42
C LEU A 149 25.33 -10.01 -12.68
N GLU A 150 26.15 -9.66 -11.66
CA GLU A 150 26.86 -10.65 -10.85
C GLU A 150 25.89 -11.58 -10.11
N ARG A 151 24.85 -11.03 -9.51
CA ARG A 151 23.84 -11.81 -8.75
C ARG A 151 23.05 -12.78 -9.60
N HIS A 152 22.75 -12.39 -10.85
CA HIS A 152 21.90 -13.18 -11.74
C HIS A 152 22.71 -13.97 -12.77
N GLY A 153 24.04 -13.94 -12.73
CA GLY A 153 24.91 -14.66 -13.66
C GLY A 153 24.70 -14.24 -15.13
N LEU A 154 24.29 -12.99 -15.36
CA LEU A 154 24.05 -12.46 -16.69
C LEU A 154 25.38 -11.99 -17.30
N GLU A 155 25.82 -12.64 -18.39
CA GLU A 155 26.95 -12.17 -19.18
C GLU A 155 26.50 -11.02 -20.11
N TYR A 156 27.28 -9.94 -20.15
CA TYR A 156 27.11 -8.89 -21.14
C TYR A 156 27.55 -9.41 -22.51
N GLY A 157 26.63 -10.00 -23.24
CA GLY A 157 26.82 -10.30 -24.65
C GLY A 157 26.64 -9.03 -25.49
N VAL A 158 27.66 -8.20 -25.61
CA VAL A 158 27.73 -7.21 -26.70
C VAL A 158 28.08 -7.99 -27.97
N LYS A 159 27.07 -8.22 -28.83
CA LYS A 159 27.28 -8.61 -30.22
C LYS A 159 27.25 -7.38 -31.12
#